data_1a10a4dd867b70c1a15aaa0b3ea192db
#
_entry.id   1a10a4dd867b70c1a15aaa0b3ea192db
#
_cell.length_a   1.000
_cell.length_b   1.000
_cell.length_c   1.000
_cell.angle_alpha   90.00
_cell.angle_beta   90.00
_cell.angle_gamma   90.00
#
_symmetry.space_group_name_H-M   'P 1'
#
loop_
_entity.id
_entity.type
_entity.pdbx_description
1 polymer ?
#
loop_
_entity_poly.entity_id
_entity_poly.type
_entity_poly.pdbx_seq_one_letter_code
_entity_poly.pdbx_strand_id
1 'polypeptide(L)'
;MKSLPEFREGIFVFHPHPILRIFDTERETAMSKFLLVGLGNVGAEYAHTRHNIGFDVLDAFVIKHGGFFKLDRLAEVAEVKWKGKTFICLKPTTFMNLSGKAFKYWMDKEKVDLENTLTIVDDLALPTSKIRLRASGSDAGHNGLKDIQLTLGTDAYPKLRFGIGNDFAKGQQIDFVLGKWAQDERKLIDIK
;
A
#
# COMPACT_ATOMS: atom_id res chain seq x y z
N MET A 1 4.80 15.19 -65.92
CA MET A 1 4.43 15.81 -64.67
C MET A 1 3.71 14.74 -63.82
N LYS A 2 4.43 14.14 -62.88
CA LYS A 2 3.87 13.17 -61.92
C LYS A 2 3.75 13.88 -60.58
N SER A 3 2.55 13.95 -60.02
CA SER A 3 2.22 14.54 -58.76
C SER A 3 2.74 13.67 -57.62
N LEU A 4 3.37 14.32 -56.62
CA LEU A 4 3.85 13.73 -55.37
C LEU A 4 2.65 13.39 -54.47
N PRO A 5 2.70 12.31 -53.65
CA PRO A 5 1.66 12.02 -52.70
C PRO A 5 1.82 12.87 -51.43
N GLU A 6 0.70 13.41 -50.95
CA GLU A 6 0.57 14.12 -49.69
C GLU A 6 0.84 13.21 -48.50
N PHE A 7 1.73 13.66 -47.62
CA PHE A 7 1.91 13.07 -46.30
C PHE A 7 0.73 13.47 -45.39
N ARG A 8 -0.10 12.51 -45.03
CA ARG A 8 -1.07 12.67 -43.94
C ARG A 8 -0.34 12.43 -42.61
N GLU A 9 -0.29 13.46 -41.77
CA GLU A 9 0.15 13.38 -40.40
C GLU A 9 -0.75 12.39 -39.60
N GLY A 10 -0.17 11.27 -39.20
CA GLY A 10 -0.81 10.32 -38.29
C GLY A 10 -0.76 10.86 -36.88
N ILE A 11 -1.92 11.29 -36.37
CA ILE A 11 -2.09 11.59 -34.95
C ILE A 11 -1.92 10.28 -34.17
N PHE A 12 -0.78 10.12 -33.49
CA PHE A 12 -0.59 9.06 -32.51
C PHE A 12 -1.47 9.37 -31.29
N VAL A 13 -2.63 8.72 -31.19
CA VAL A 13 -3.45 8.73 -29.99
C VAL A 13 -2.77 7.84 -28.97
N PHE A 14 -2.03 8.44 -28.03
CA PHE A 14 -1.57 7.75 -26.84
C PHE A 14 -2.77 7.30 -26.02
N HIS A 15 -3.04 6.01 -25.98
CA HIS A 15 -3.98 5.44 -25.03
C HIS A 15 -3.27 5.45 -23.65
N PRO A 16 -3.76 6.19 -22.66
CA PRO A 16 -3.15 6.17 -21.33
C PRO A 16 -3.33 4.79 -20.72
N HIS A 17 -2.22 4.26 -20.19
CA HIS A 17 -2.16 3.00 -19.46
C HIS A 17 -3.19 3.02 -18.31
N PRO A 18 -3.92 1.94 -18.01
CA PRO A 18 -4.98 1.91 -17.00
C PRO A 18 -4.53 2.31 -15.59
N ILE A 19 -3.22 2.35 -15.31
CA ILE A 19 -2.64 2.79 -14.03
C ILE A 19 -2.77 4.31 -13.82
N LEU A 20 -2.85 5.13 -14.88
CA LEU A 20 -3.05 6.58 -14.75
C LEU A 20 -4.51 6.98 -14.44
N ARG A 21 -5.46 6.07 -14.62
CA ARG A 21 -6.89 6.33 -14.30
C ARG A 21 -7.21 6.39 -12.82
N ILE A 22 -6.27 6.01 -11.93
CA ILE A 22 -6.49 6.14 -10.48
C ILE A 22 -6.46 7.61 -10.03
N PHE A 23 -5.94 8.52 -10.86
CA PHE A 23 -5.77 9.93 -10.48
C PHE A 23 -6.35 10.95 -11.46
N ASP A 24 -6.98 10.51 -12.56
CA ASP A 24 -7.49 11.42 -13.58
C ASP A 24 -8.89 10.98 -14.00
N THR A 25 -9.90 11.63 -13.47
CA THR A 25 -11.13 11.98 -14.19
C THR A 25 -11.98 12.92 -13.34
N GLU A 26 -12.42 13.97 -13.96
CA GLU A 26 -13.48 14.88 -13.60
C GLU A 26 -14.77 14.15 -13.18
N ARG A 27 -14.86 13.80 -11.89
CA ARG A 27 -16.13 13.73 -11.16
C ARG A 27 -16.05 14.78 -10.08
N GLU A 28 -16.51 15.95 -10.43
CA GLU A 28 -16.69 17.08 -9.55
C GLU A 28 -17.49 16.69 -8.31
N THR A 29 -17.00 17.16 -7.13
CA THR A 29 -17.71 17.53 -5.91
C THR A 29 -18.02 16.49 -4.85
N ALA A 30 -17.47 15.28 -4.87
CA ALA A 30 -17.26 14.56 -3.61
C ALA A 30 -15.76 14.46 -3.38
N MET A 31 -15.23 14.99 -2.26
CA MET A 31 -13.80 14.83 -1.92
C MET A 31 -13.47 13.34 -1.96
N SER A 32 -12.69 12.93 -2.96
CA SER A 32 -12.34 11.52 -3.16
C SER A 32 -11.66 10.99 -1.90
N LYS A 33 -12.26 9.98 -1.28
CA LYS A 33 -11.78 9.38 -0.05
C LYS A 33 -11.03 8.08 -0.37
N PHE A 34 -9.87 7.89 0.23
CA PHE A 34 -8.99 6.74 0.06
C PHE A 34 -8.70 6.10 1.41
N LEU A 35 -8.59 4.78 1.43
CA LEU A 35 -8.22 4.00 2.61
C LEU A 35 -6.80 3.42 2.41
N LEU A 36 -5.84 3.90 3.17
CA LEU A 36 -4.47 3.38 3.18
C LEU A 36 -4.29 2.46 4.39
N VAL A 37 -3.97 1.20 4.17
CA VAL A 37 -3.81 0.20 5.23
C VAL A 37 -2.37 -0.29 5.25
N GLY A 38 -1.60 0.12 6.25
CA GLY A 38 -0.28 -0.44 6.51
C GLY A 38 -0.41 -1.73 7.30
N LEU A 39 0.24 -2.80 6.87
CA LEU A 39 0.29 -4.04 7.63
C LEU A 39 1.50 -4.06 8.54
N GLY A 40 1.31 -4.58 9.74
CA GLY A 40 2.31 -4.70 10.80
C GLY A 40 1.74 -5.38 12.04
N ASN A 41 2.61 -5.70 13.00
CA ASN A 41 2.26 -6.23 14.31
C ASN A 41 2.29 -5.12 15.35
N VAL A 42 1.37 -5.19 16.31
CA VAL A 42 1.31 -4.28 17.46
C VAL A 42 2.30 -4.74 18.52
N GLY A 43 2.97 -3.79 19.15
CA GLY A 43 3.92 -4.02 20.24
C GLY A 43 5.26 -3.35 19.97
N ALA A 44 5.90 -2.87 21.03
CA ALA A 44 7.19 -2.19 20.94
C ALA A 44 8.30 -3.10 20.38
N GLU A 45 8.18 -4.41 20.60
CA GLU A 45 9.10 -5.44 20.11
C GLU A 45 9.09 -5.54 18.59
N TYR A 46 7.95 -5.26 17.94
CA TYR A 46 7.78 -5.29 16.47
C TYR A 46 8.05 -3.94 15.80
N ALA A 47 8.22 -2.87 16.58
CA ALA A 47 8.48 -1.54 16.04
C ALA A 47 9.71 -1.54 15.14
N HIS A 48 9.54 -1.02 13.92
CA HIS A 48 10.59 -0.91 12.90
C HIS A 48 11.21 -2.25 12.48
N THR A 49 10.47 -3.35 12.58
CA THR A 49 10.86 -4.63 11.96
C THR A 49 10.52 -4.60 10.45
N ARG A 50 11.10 -5.54 9.68
CA ARG A 50 10.80 -5.64 8.25
C ARG A 50 9.32 -5.85 7.99
N HIS A 51 8.65 -6.65 8.84
CA HIS A 51 7.21 -6.92 8.74
C HIS A 51 6.33 -5.71 9.08
N ASN A 52 6.88 -4.72 9.78
CA ASN A 52 6.18 -3.47 10.11
C ASN A 52 6.43 -2.33 9.12
N ILE A 53 7.05 -2.59 7.97
CA ILE A 53 7.30 -1.53 6.97
C ILE A 53 6.01 -0.83 6.53
N GLY A 54 4.87 -1.53 6.54
CA GLY A 54 3.58 -0.92 6.25
C GLY A 54 3.21 0.18 7.25
N PHE A 55 3.51 -0.03 8.54
CA PHE A 55 3.32 0.98 9.59
C PHE A 55 4.30 2.14 9.39
N ASP A 56 5.58 1.86 9.18
CA ASP A 56 6.62 2.88 9.01
C ASP A 56 6.30 3.81 7.81
N VAL A 57 5.82 3.27 6.69
CA VAL A 57 5.41 4.04 5.51
C VAL A 57 4.23 4.96 5.84
N LEU A 58 3.22 4.47 6.56
CA LEU A 58 2.09 5.30 6.96
C LEU A 58 2.48 6.35 7.98
N ASP A 59 3.36 6.02 8.95
CA ASP A 59 3.87 7.00 9.92
C ASP A 59 4.58 8.15 9.20
N ALA A 60 5.48 7.84 8.26
CA ALA A 60 6.17 8.83 7.45
C ALA A 60 5.19 9.70 6.63
N PHE A 61 4.20 9.09 5.99
CA PHE A 61 3.18 9.81 5.22
C PHE A 61 2.35 10.76 6.11
N VAL A 62 1.85 10.27 7.24
CA VAL A 62 0.99 11.03 8.16
C VAL A 62 1.78 12.18 8.78
N ILE A 63 3.01 11.94 9.28
CA ILE A 63 3.88 12.97 9.86
C ILE A 63 4.22 14.05 8.82
N LYS A 64 4.58 13.65 7.60
CA LYS A 64 4.89 14.59 6.50
C LYS A 64 3.75 15.56 6.21
N HIS A 65 2.51 15.16 6.44
CA HIS A 65 1.32 15.97 6.19
C HIS A 65 0.74 16.58 7.48
N GLY A 66 1.50 16.58 8.59
CA GLY A 66 1.12 17.22 9.85
C GLY A 66 -0.01 16.51 10.60
N GLY A 67 -0.28 15.25 10.25
CA GLY A 67 -1.26 14.41 10.93
C GLY A 67 -0.66 13.64 12.11
N PHE A 68 -1.51 12.92 12.80
CA PHE A 68 -1.13 12.01 13.87
C PHE A 68 -2.15 10.88 14.01
N PHE A 69 -1.69 9.71 14.43
CA PHE A 69 -2.54 8.56 14.69
C PHE A 69 -3.26 8.67 16.03
N LYS A 70 -4.49 8.18 16.07
CA LYS A 70 -5.30 7.98 17.27
C LYS A 70 -5.77 6.56 17.33
N LEU A 71 -5.77 5.97 18.52
CA LEU A 71 -6.36 4.64 18.73
C LEU A 71 -7.88 4.73 18.55
N ASP A 72 -8.42 3.85 17.72
CA ASP A 72 -9.84 3.65 17.50
C ASP A 72 -10.12 2.13 17.35
N ARG A 73 -11.33 1.77 16.99
CA ARG A 73 -11.75 0.37 16.88
C ARG A 73 -10.91 -0.39 15.86
N LEU A 74 -10.21 -1.43 16.30
CA LEU A 74 -9.39 -2.35 15.49
C LEU A 74 -8.16 -1.74 14.82
N ALA A 75 -7.90 -0.45 14.98
CA ALA A 75 -6.75 0.22 14.36
C ALA A 75 -6.33 1.50 15.10
N GLU A 76 -5.08 1.91 14.91
CA GLU A 76 -4.69 3.30 14.98
C GLU A 76 -5.05 3.98 13.66
N VAL A 77 -5.67 5.15 13.71
CA VAL A 77 -6.24 5.84 12.57
C VAL A 77 -5.77 7.29 12.50
N ALA A 78 -5.41 7.72 11.31
CA ALA A 78 -5.15 9.12 11.01
C ALA A 78 -5.93 9.56 9.76
N GLU A 79 -6.43 10.80 9.76
CA GLU A 79 -6.99 11.44 8.58
C GLU A 79 -6.01 12.47 8.04
N VAL A 80 -5.68 12.37 6.76
CA VAL A 80 -4.81 13.31 6.04
C VAL A 80 -5.58 13.90 4.87
N LYS A 81 -5.59 15.25 4.77
CA LYS A 81 -6.13 15.98 3.62
C LYS A 81 -4.97 16.47 2.76
N TRP A 82 -4.89 16.01 1.53
CA TRP A 82 -3.83 16.39 0.62
C TRP A 82 -4.32 16.45 -0.82
N LYS A 83 -3.99 17.54 -1.54
CA LYS A 83 -4.37 17.77 -2.93
C LYS A 83 -5.88 17.57 -3.20
N GLY A 84 -6.75 18.09 -2.33
CA GLY A 84 -8.20 17.95 -2.47
C GLY A 84 -8.78 16.56 -2.22
N LYS A 85 -7.97 15.62 -1.70
CA LYS A 85 -8.36 14.25 -1.39
C LYS A 85 -8.25 14.00 0.12
N THR A 86 -9.08 13.09 0.64
CA THR A 86 -9.01 12.63 2.04
C THR A 86 -8.46 11.22 2.08
N PHE A 87 -7.40 11.02 2.87
CA PHE A 87 -6.76 9.73 3.09
C PHE A 87 -7.02 9.30 4.53
N ILE A 88 -7.72 8.18 4.69
CA ILE A 88 -7.87 7.49 5.98
C ILE A 88 -6.74 6.48 6.07
N CYS A 89 -5.80 6.71 6.98
CA CYS A 89 -4.62 5.86 7.19
C CYS A 89 -4.86 4.94 8.38
N LEU A 90 -4.69 3.64 8.18
CA LEU A 90 -4.93 2.60 9.18
C LEU A 90 -3.67 1.81 9.47
N LYS A 91 -3.34 1.67 10.76
CA LYS A 91 -2.45 0.64 11.28
C LYS A 91 -3.30 -0.32 12.12
N PRO A 92 -3.65 -1.52 11.61
CA PRO A 92 -4.46 -2.50 12.38
C PRO A 92 -3.84 -2.81 13.74
N THR A 93 -4.67 -2.84 14.80
CA THR A 93 -4.26 -3.27 16.15
C THR A 93 -4.65 -4.73 16.42
N THR A 94 -5.07 -5.45 15.41
CA THR A 94 -5.31 -6.89 15.44
C THR A 94 -4.02 -7.65 15.18
N PHE A 95 -4.01 -8.95 15.48
CA PHE A 95 -2.91 -9.81 14.99
C PHE A 95 -2.86 -9.79 13.46
N MET A 96 -1.68 -10.01 12.88
CA MET A 96 -1.46 -9.98 11.43
C MET A 96 -2.46 -10.85 10.66
N ASN A 97 -2.75 -12.05 11.13
CA ASN A 97 -3.71 -12.99 10.55
C ASN A 97 -5.19 -12.63 10.81
N LEU A 98 -5.47 -11.45 11.35
CA LEU A 98 -6.80 -10.87 11.55
C LEU A 98 -6.90 -9.45 10.95
N SER A 99 -5.99 -9.08 10.06
CA SER A 99 -5.94 -7.76 9.41
C SER A 99 -7.16 -7.47 8.54
N GLY A 100 -7.76 -8.51 7.95
CA GLY A 100 -8.97 -8.41 7.14
C GLY A 100 -10.17 -7.86 7.91
N LYS A 101 -10.28 -8.20 9.20
CA LYS A 101 -11.35 -7.67 10.06
C LYS A 101 -11.25 -6.15 10.23
N ALA A 102 -10.05 -5.62 10.46
CA ALA A 102 -9.84 -4.18 10.56
C ALA A 102 -10.07 -3.48 9.22
N PHE A 103 -9.51 -4.05 8.14
CA PHE A 103 -9.68 -3.55 6.78
C PHE A 103 -11.17 -3.42 6.41
N LYS A 104 -11.93 -4.51 6.52
CA LYS A 104 -13.35 -4.55 6.15
C LYS A 104 -14.17 -3.57 6.99
N TYR A 105 -13.94 -3.54 8.31
CA TYR A 105 -14.65 -2.63 9.21
C TYR A 105 -14.46 -1.16 8.78
N TRP A 106 -13.22 -0.74 8.49
CA TRP A 106 -12.93 0.65 8.16
C TRP A 106 -13.36 1.01 6.73
N MET A 107 -13.22 0.09 5.78
CA MET A 107 -13.72 0.27 4.42
C MET A 107 -15.23 0.54 4.43
N ASP A 108 -16.01 -0.25 5.18
CA ASP A 108 -17.46 -0.09 5.31
C ASP A 108 -17.83 1.18 6.08
N LYS A 109 -17.17 1.45 7.22
CA LYS A 109 -17.40 2.64 8.06
C LYS A 109 -17.18 3.93 7.28
N GLU A 110 -16.10 4.00 6.53
CA GLU A 110 -15.71 5.18 5.74
C GLU A 110 -16.36 5.23 4.36
N LYS A 111 -17.11 4.20 3.98
CA LYS A 111 -17.78 4.04 2.68
C LYS A 111 -16.79 4.23 1.52
N VAL A 112 -15.64 3.59 1.61
CA VAL A 112 -14.59 3.62 0.59
C VAL A 112 -14.73 2.40 -0.30
N ASP A 113 -14.78 2.61 -1.61
CA ASP A 113 -14.80 1.52 -2.58
C ASP A 113 -13.46 0.79 -2.59
N LEU A 114 -13.48 -0.51 -2.87
CA LEU A 114 -12.31 -1.37 -2.82
C LEU A 114 -11.16 -0.88 -3.73
N GLU A 115 -11.50 -0.31 -4.88
CA GLU A 115 -10.55 0.29 -5.83
C GLU A 115 -9.85 1.54 -5.28
N ASN A 116 -10.45 2.21 -4.30
CA ASN A 116 -9.90 3.39 -3.61
C ASN A 116 -9.13 3.00 -2.33
N THR A 117 -8.81 1.73 -2.16
CA THR A 117 -7.96 1.25 -1.06
C THR A 117 -6.52 1.08 -1.52
N LEU A 118 -5.57 1.09 -0.60
CA LEU A 118 -4.18 0.70 -0.84
C LEU A 118 -3.63 -0.02 0.38
N THR A 119 -3.26 -1.29 0.21
CA THR A 119 -2.59 -2.07 1.26
C THR A 119 -1.08 -1.99 1.09
N ILE A 120 -0.37 -1.60 2.13
CA ILE A 120 1.10 -1.46 2.16
C ILE A 120 1.68 -2.61 2.96
N VAL A 121 2.58 -3.37 2.35
CA VAL A 121 3.05 -4.66 2.88
C VAL A 121 4.50 -4.94 2.48
N ASP A 122 5.22 -5.68 3.32
CA ASP A 122 6.53 -6.25 2.98
C ASP A 122 6.42 -7.35 1.92
N ASP A 123 7.48 -7.52 1.12
CA ASP A 123 7.56 -8.56 0.07
C ASP A 123 8.98 -9.15 0.02
N LEU A 124 9.08 -10.45 0.34
CA LEU A 124 10.33 -11.21 0.29
C LEU A 124 10.85 -11.44 -1.13
N ALA A 125 9.98 -11.39 -2.14
CA ALA A 125 10.36 -11.63 -3.53
C ALA A 125 10.96 -10.40 -4.22
N LEU A 126 10.94 -9.24 -3.56
CA LEU A 126 11.53 -8.00 -4.06
C LEU A 126 12.85 -7.69 -3.35
N PRO A 127 13.86 -7.22 -4.09
CA PRO A 127 15.08 -6.70 -3.47
C PRO A 127 14.76 -5.60 -2.45
N THR A 128 15.57 -5.47 -1.41
CA THR A 128 15.44 -4.45 -0.36
C THR A 128 15.25 -3.05 -0.96
N SER A 129 14.34 -2.27 -0.41
CA SER A 129 13.95 -0.92 -0.84
C SER A 129 13.26 -0.79 -2.21
N LYS A 130 13.06 -1.88 -2.95
CA LYS A 130 12.27 -1.82 -4.19
C LYS A 130 10.78 -1.77 -3.89
N ILE A 131 10.08 -0.89 -4.59
CA ILE A 131 8.64 -0.70 -4.44
C ILE A 131 7.93 -1.21 -5.69
N ARG A 132 6.83 -1.93 -5.50
CA ARG A 132 5.97 -2.41 -6.59
C ARG A 132 4.50 -2.16 -6.27
N LEU A 133 3.85 -1.36 -7.10
CA LEU A 133 2.41 -1.17 -7.04
C LEU A 133 1.71 -2.20 -7.94
N ARG A 134 0.63 -2.80 -7.43
CA ARG A 134 -0.21 -3.76 -8.14
C ARG A 134 -1.69 -3.47 -7.84
N ALA A 135 -2.54 -3.49 -8.87
CA ALA A 135 -3.99 -3.35 -8.72
C ALA A 135 -4.66 -4.62 -8.17
N SER A 136 -4.00 -5.78 -8.33
CA SER A 136 -4.46 -7.09 -7.88
C SER A 136 -3.28 -8.03 -7.64
N GLY A 137 -3.52 -9.22 -7.12
CA GLY A 137 -2.53 -10.28 -7.01
C GLY A 137 -2.60 -11.06 -5.70
N SER A 138 -2.05 -12.29 -5.71
CA SER A 138 -2.05 -13.23 -4.60
C SER A 138 -1.41 -12.67 -3.32
N ASP A 139 -1.64 -13.35 -2.21
CA ASP A 139 -1.03 -13.01 -0.92
C ASP A 139 0.50 -13.24 -0.86
N ALA A 140 1.07 -14.00 -1.79
CA ALA A 140 2.49 -14.35 -1.83
C ALA A 140 3.02 -14.94 -0.50
N GLY A 141 2.17 -15.65 0.24
CA GLY A 141 2.50 -16.23 1.55
C GLY A 141 2.43 -15.25 2.73
N HIS A 142 2.02 -14.00 2.51
CA HIS A 142 1.90 -13.01 3.57
C HIS A 142 0.58 -13.18 4.33
N ASN A 143 0.63 -13.51 5.62
CA ASN A 143 -0.53 -13.86 6.44
C ASN A 143 -1.60 -12.76 6.49
N GLY A 144 -1.19 -11.49 6.57
CA GLY A 144 -2.14 -10.36 6.56
C GLY A 144 -2.87 -10.21 5.24
N LEU A 145 -2.17 -10.37 4.10
CA LEU A 145 -2.83 -10.35 2.79
C LEU A 145 -3.76 -11.55 2.61
N LYS A 146 -3.36 -12.73 3.08
CA LYS A 146 -4.19 -13.93 3.05
C LYS A 146 -5.50 -13.72 3.79
N ASP A 147 -5.46 -13.15 4.99
CA ASP A 147 -6.66 -12.87 5.79
C ASP A 147 -7.55 -11.80 5.16
N ILE A 148 -6.95 -10.74 4.58
CA ILE A 148 -7.71 -9.74 3.83
C ILE A 148 -8.42 -10.38 2.62
N GLN A 149 -7.74 -11.21 1.84
CA GLN A 149 -8.33 -11.91 0.69
C GLN A 149 -9.48 -12.83 1.11
N LEU A 150 -9.32 -13.58 2.19
CA LEU A 150 -10.39 -14.43 2.75
C LEU A 150 -11.58 -13.60 3.20
N THR A 151 -11.33 -12.47 3.86
CA THR A 151 -12.38 -11.59 4.39
C THR A 151 -13.15 -10.87 3.28
N LEU A 152 -12.46 -10.45 2.21
CA LEU A 152 -13.05 -9.75 1.07
C LEU A 152 -13.61 -10.68 -0.01
N GLY A 153 -13.19 -11.95 -0.04
CA GLY A 153 -13.52 -12.91 -1.09
C GLY A 153 -12.85 -12.62 -2.43
N THR A 154 -11.83 -11.75 -2.46
CA THR A 154 -11.13 -11.36 -3.70
C THR A 154 -9.70 -10.91 -3.42
N ASP A 155 -8.83 -11.06 -4.41
CA ASP A 155 -7.47 -10.51 -4.44
C ASP A 155 -7.35 -9.23 -5.32
N ALA A 156 -8.47 -8.79 -5.91
CA ALA A 156 -8.56 -7.65 -6.82
C ALA A 156 -8.66 -6.32 -6.05
N TYR A 157 -7.62 -5.98 -5.29
CA TYR A 157 -7.47 -4.70 -4.60
C TYR A 157 -6.01 -4.19 -4.67
N PRO A 158 -5.80 -2.86 -4.67
CA PRO A 158 -4.48 -2.27 -4.79
C PRO A 158 -3.53 -2.61 -3.63
N LYS A 159 -2.30 -2.98 -3.99
CA LYS A 159 -1.23 -3.30 -3.04
C LYS A 159 0.06 -2.57 -3.41
N LEU A 160 0.66 -1.91 -2.42
CA LEU A 160 2.04 -1.42 -2.49
C LEU A 160 2.92 -2.42 -1.75
N ARG A 161 3.75 -3.12 -2.52
CA ARG A 161 4.69 -4.12 -2.01
C ARG A 161 6.06 -3.48 -1.84
N PHE A 162 6.57 -3.51 -0.62
CA PHE A 162 7.87 -3.00 -0.27
C PHE A 162 8.87 -4.16 -0.13
N GLY A 163 9.90 -4.18 -0.95
CA GLY A 163 10.92 -5.22 -0.95
C GLY A 163 11.75 -5.22 0.32
N ILE A 164 11.82 -6.36 0.96
CA ILE A 164 12.64 -6.59 2.16
C ILE A 164 13.80 -7.54 1.92
N GLY A 165 13.91 -8.08 0.68
CA GLY A 165 14.90 -9.11 0.35
C GLY A 165 14.54 -10.47 0.93
N ASN A 166 15.43 -11.45 0.73
CA ASN A 166 15.23 -12.84 1.17
C ASN A 166 16.55 -13.51 1.57
N ASP A 167 17.50 -12.72 2.05
CA ASP A 167 18.82 -13.23 2.47
C ASP A 167 18.76 -13.81 3.89
N PHE A 168 18.20 -15.02 3.98
CA PHE A 168 18.09 -15.77 5.24
C PHE A 168 18.23 -17.28 5.00
N ALA A 169 18.70 -18.01 6.02
CA ALA A 169 18.85 -19.45 5.96
C ALA A 169 17.47 -20.16 5.94
N LYS A 170 17.41 -21.35 5.35
CA LYS A 170 16.19 -22.16 5.31
C LYS A 170 15.60 -22.34 6.72
N GLY A 171 14.33 -22.01 6.87
CA GLY A 171 13.60 -22.11 8.16
C GLY A 171 13.68 -20.85 9.02
N GLN A 172 14.46 -19.81 8.65
CA GLN A 172 14.60 -18.58 9.43
C GLN A 172 13.76 -17.40 8.89
N GLN A 173 12.80 -17.68 8.02
CA GLN A 173 11.95 -16.64 7.44
C GLN A 173 11.23 -15.80 8.51
N ILE A 174 10.71 -16.43 9.56
CA ILE A 174 9.98 -15.74 10.63
C ILE A 174 10.91 -14.77 11.37
N ASP A 175 12.10 -15.24 11.76
CA ASP A 175 13.08 -14.40 12.44
C ASP A 175 13.56 -13.25 11.56
N PHE A 176 13.70 -13.49 10.25
CA PHE A 176 14.08 -12.47 9.28
C PHE A 176 13.02 -11.38 9.15
N VAL A 177 11.75 -11.72 8.93
CA VAL A 177 10.68 -10.71 8.77
C VAL A 177 10.40 -9.96 10.07
N LEU A 178 10.51 -10.62 11.23
CA LEU A 178 10.36 -9.99 12.53
C LEU A 178 11.65 -9.31 13.02
N GLY A 179 12.75 -9.46 12.28
CA GLY A 179 14.01 -8.80 12.55
C GLY A 179 13.99 -7.32 12.19
N LYS A 180 14.78 -6.53 12.94
CA LYS A 180 15.02 -5.12 12.61
C LYS A 180 15.97 -4.99 11.44
N TRP A 181 15.87 -3.87 10.74
CA TRP A 181 16.76 -3.51 9.65
C TRP A 181 18.21 -3.37 10.13
N ALA A 182 19.15 -3.90 9.37
CA ALA A 182 20.57 -3.61 9.57
C ALA A 182 20.86 -2.13 9.26
N GLN A 183 22.00 -1.62 9.74
CA GLN A 183 22.32 -0.20 9.65
C GLN A 183 22.48 0.28 8.19
N ASP A 184 23.02 -0.55 7.34
CA ASP A 184 23.17 -0.30 5.88
C ASP A 184 21.81 -0.37 5.15
N GLU A 185 20.98 -1.34 5.49
CA GLU A 185 19.60 -1.43 4.96
C GLU A 185 18.77 -0.20 5.37
N ARG A 186 18.89 0.25 6.64
CA ARG A 186 18.17 1.42 7.14
C ARG A 186 18.42 2.66 6.30
N LYS A 187 19.65 2.88 5.83
CA LYS A 187 19.99 3.99 4.94
C LYS A 187 19.28 3.93 3.59
N LEU A 188 18.94 2.72 3.12
CA LEU A 188 18.26 2.52 1.83
C LEU A 188 16.74 2.74 1.95
N ILE A 189 16.20 2.55 3.15
CA ILE A 189 14.75 2.64 3.39
C ILE A 189 14.34 3.95 4.06
N ASP A 190 15.29 4.85 4.35
CA ASP A 190 15.00 6.14 4.95
C ASP A 190 14.03 6.92 4.06
N ILE A 191 12.77 6.94 4.47
CA ILE A 191 11.65 7.55 3.74
C ILE A 191 11.67 9.03 4.06
N LYS A 192 12.21 9.84 3.13
CA LYS A 192 12.26 11.30 3.23
C LYS A 192 10.96 11.94 2.75
#